data_87a94a221d1959ccca005761a96e95cf
#
_entry.id   87a94a221d1959ccca005761a96e95cf
#
_cell.length_a   1.000
_cell.length_b   1.000
_cell.length_c   1.000
_cell.angle_alpha   90.00
_cell.angle_beta   90.00
_cell.angle_gamma   90.00
#
_symmetry.space_group_name_H-M   'P 1'
#
loop_
_entity.id
_entity.type
_entity.pdbx_description
1 polymer ?
#
loop_
_entity_poly.entity_id
_entity_poly.type
_entity_poly.pdbx_seq_one_letter_code
_entity_poly.pdbx_strand_id
1 'polypeptide(L)'
;DKTAIEILAESSNLTIPVIALNHLPISKQVDNLYQFGLAPEDDAISAAKNAMAKGYKRAVIFSPNAEWGHRAVSAFKKQWLTQGGVLLSQAIYNEDEHDYSSVITPVFDLSLSEQRYESLKRTLTAAIKIDFDPRRRQDIDIIFLIARPLKARQLVPQFKFHRSGQLPVIATSHAYTGAQNKQQDIDLNGLYINDIPWVFPEVAHNDLAYRAIKKQQPPTFNQLIRLYALGADAYRLATQINLLSLSSDMNIKGATGLLSVDDRGYINRRLQWATFVRGKIKALDNPSAGPSFPKQ
;
A
#
# COMPACT_ATOMS: atom_id res chain seq x y z
N ASP A 1 7.66 16.45 16.03
CA ASP A 1 6.69 16.66 17.11
C ASP A 1 5.42 17.27 16.50
N LYS A 2 4.25 16.69 16.78
CA LYS A 2 2.96 17.21 16.30
C LYS A 2 2.71 18.63 16.78
N THR A 3 2.96 18.89 18.06
CA THR A 3 2.78 20.19 18.69
C THR A 3 3.58 21.29 18.02
N ALA A 4 4.81 21.00 17.60
CA ALA A 4 5.64 22.00 16.90
C ALA A 4 5.05 22.40 15.52
N ILE A 5 4.44 21.45 14.80
CA ILE A 5 3.80 21.75 13.53
C ILE A 5 2.49 22.52 13.75
N GLU A 6 1.73 22.20 14.79
CA GLU A 6 0.52 22.94 15.18
C GLU A 6 0.84 24.39 15.53
N ILE A 7 1.90 24.62 16.30
CA ILE A 7 2.39 25.99 16.62
C ILE A 7 2.82 26.72 15.34
N LEU A 8 3.54 26.05 14.42
CA LEU A 8 3.94 26.64 13.14
C LEU A 8 2.72 26.93 12.26
N ALA A 9 1.70 26.09 12.30
CA ALA A 9 0.46 26.29 11.55
C ALA A 9 -0.39 27.47 12.08
N GLU A 10 -0.24 27.82 13.36
CA GLU A 10 -0.87 28.98 13.97
C GLU A 10 -0.08 30.26 13.70
N SER A 11 1.21 30.16 13.35
CA SER A 11 2.02 31.31 13.03
C SER A 11 1.65 31.87 11.65
N SER A 12 1.36 33.16 11.59
CA SER A 12 0.86 33.81 10.39
C SER A 12 1.94 34.19 9.38
N ASN A 13 3.25 34.03 9.66
CA ASN A 13 4.33 34.54 8.83
C ASN A 13 5.62 33.71 8.94
N LEU A 14 5.72 32.67 8.14
CA LEU A 14 7.01 31.99 7.95
C LEU A 14 7.79 32.70 6.83
N THR A 15 8.90 33.33 7.18
CA THR A 15 9.75 34.09 6.24
C THR A 15 10.64 33.19 5.38
N ILE A 16 10.84 31.94 5.83
CA ILE A 16 11.64 30.92 5.13
C ILE A 16 10.80 29.65 4.96
N PRO A 17 11.05 28.85 3.91
CA PRO A 17 10.41 27.56 3.76
C PRO A 17 10.74 26.61 4.93
N VAL A 18 9.72 26.02 5.52
CA VAL A 18 9.81 25.03 6.58
C VAL A 18 9.24 23.72 6.09
N ILE A 19 10.01 22.64 6.16
CA ILE A 19 9.58 21.30 5.79
C ILE A 19 9.35 20.48 7.06
N ALA A 20 8.09 20.24 7.39
CA ALA A 20 7.72 19.38 8.50
C ALA A 20 7.75 17.91 8.05
N LEU A 21 8.56 17.08 8.71
CA LEU A 21 8.71 15.66 8.38
C LEU A 21 7.57 14.80 8.99
N ASN A 22 6.36 15.27 8.85
CA ASN A 22 5.14 14.58 9.26
C ASN A 22 3.93 15.18 8.53
N HIS A 23 2.82 14.43 8.48
CA HIS A 23 1.55 14.92 7.98
C HIS A 23 0.60 15.14 9.15
N LEU A 24 0.08 16.36 9.27
CA LEU A 24 -1.00 16.71 10.18
C LEU A 24 -2.18 17.30 9.39
N PRO A 25 -3.40 17.03 9.83
CA PRO A 25 -4.57 17.70 9.27
C PRO A 25 -4.55 19.17 9.71
N ILE A 26 -4.00 20.03 8.85
CA ILE A 26 -4.02 21.47 9.06
C ILE A 26 -5.29 22.03 8.42
N SER A 27 -6.06 22.77 9.19
CA SER A 27 -7.33 23.36 8.73
C SER A 27 -7.14 24.57 7.81
N LYS A 28 -5.96 25.23 7.91
CA LYS A 28 -5.63 26.44 7.16
C LYS A 28 -4.28 26.26 6.46
N GLN A 29 -4.21 26.65 5.20
CA GLN A 29 -2.93 26.75 4.49
C GLN A 29 -2.07 27.83 5.14
N VAL A 30 -0.78 27.52 5.31
CA VAL A 30 0.23 28.43 5.83
C VAL A 30 1.34 28.55 4.82
N ASP A 31 1.61 29.78 4.38
CA ASP A 31 2.65 30.07 3.40
C ASP A 31 4.02 29.63 3.95
N ASN A 32 4.85 29.06 3.07
CA ASN A 32 6.15 28.51 3.40
C ASN A 32 6.14 27.30 4.38
N LEU A 33 4.98 26.72 4.74
CA LEU A 33 4.93 25.48 5.49
C LEU A 33 4.61 24.31 4.56
N TYR A 34 5.55 23.40 4.46
CA TYR A 34 5.42 22.19 3.66
C TYR A 34 5.41 20.95 4.56
N GLN A 35 4.61 19.96 4.23
CA GLN A 35 4.51 18.72 4.98
C GLN A 35 4.99 17.55 4.13
N PHE A 36 5.97 16.83 4.65
CA PHE A 36 6.58 15.70 3.98
C PHE A 36 6.71 14.51 4.94
N GLY A 37 6.05 13.40 4.66
CA GLY A 37 6.04 12.25 5.55
C GLY A 37 5.91 10.92 4.82
N LEU A 38 6.05 9.83 5.57
CA LEU A 38 5.81 8.46 5.12
C LEU A 38 4.45 7.98 5.62
N ALA A 39 3.39 8.67 5.22
CA ALA A 39 2.05 8.38 5.68
C ALA A 39 1.48 7.12 5.00
N PRO A 40 0.85 6.19 5.76
CA PRO A 40 0.20 5.01 5.17
C PRO A 40 -0.98 5.39 4.26
N GLU A 41 -1.54 6.56 4.44
CA GLU A 41 -2.57 7.13 3.58
C GLU A 41 -2.10 7.34 2.14
N ASP A 42 -0.85 7.79 1.94
CA ASP A 42 -0.27 8.01 0.60
C ASP A 42 -0.16 6.69 -0.17
N ASP A 43 0.29 5.64 0.50
CA ASP A 43 0.38 4.30 -0.06
C ASP A 43 -1.00 3.79 -0.49
N ALA A 44 -2.00 3.99 0.37
CA ALA A 44 -3.37 3.58 0.12
C ALA A 44 -4.01 4.34 -1.05
N ILE A 45 -3.81 5.66 -1.13
CA ILE A 45 -4.25 6.50 -2.24
C ILE A 45 -3.57 6.07 -3.55
N SER A 46 -2.26 5.81 -3.51
CA SER A 46 -1.51 5.33 -4.67
C SER A 46 -2.01 3.97 -5.15
N ALA A 47 -2.29 3.05 -4.21
CA ALA A 47 -2.86 1.74 -4.52
C ALA A 47 -4.22 1.85 -5.23
N ALA A 48 -5.12 2.69 -4.70
CA ALA A 48 -6.44 2.92 -5.28
C ALA A 48 -6.35 3.50 -6.70
N LYS A 49 -5.56 4.58 -6.89
CA LYS A 49 -5.35 5.23 -8.19
C LYS A 49 -4.85 4.23 -9.25
N ASN A 50 -3.84 3.44 -8.89
CA ASN A 50 -3.26 2.48 -9.84
C ASN A 50 -4.20 1.33 -10.18
N ALA A 51 -4.93 0.79 -9.20
CA ALA A 51 -5.89 -0.27 -9.45
C ALA A 51 -7.03 0.22 -10.37
N MET A 52 -7.55 1.43 -10.13
CA MET A 52 -8.55 2.06 -11.00
C MET A 52 -8.02 2.31 -12.43
N ALA A 53 -6.78 2.78 -12.58
CA ALA A 53 -6.14 2.97 -13.88
C ALA A 53 -6.00 1.66 -14.68
N LYS A 54 -5.99 0.51 -14.00
CA LYS A 54 -6.00 -0.84 -14.60
C LYS A 54 -7.41 -1.36 -14.94
N GLY A 55 -8.43 -0.60 -14.63
CA GLY A 55 -9.83 -0.94 -14.91
C GLY A 55 -10.49 -1.76 -13.81
N TYR A 56 -9.84 -2.00 -12.67
CA TYR A 56 -10.47 -2.65 -11.52
C TYR A 56 -11.47 -1.71 -10.86
N LYS A 57 -12.65 -2.21 -10.54
CA LYS A 57 -13.75 -1.39 -9.98
C LYS A 57 -14.34 -1.96 -8.70
N ARG A 58 -14.12 -3.23 -8.39
CA ARG A 58 -14.77 -3.92 -7.28
C ARG A 58 -13.71 -4.49 -6.34
N ALA A 59 -13.58 -3.87 -5.16
CA ALA A 59 -12.55 -4.21 -4.19
C ALA A 59 -13.13 -4.82 -2.92
N VAL A 60 -12.35 -5.70 -2.29
CA VAL A 60 -12.51 -6.10 -0.89
C VAL A 60 -11.27 -5.67 -0.12
N ILE A 61 -11.45 -5.30 1.15
CA ILE A 61 -10.37 -4.80 2.01
C ILE A 61 -10.16 -5.75 3.18
N PHE A 62 -8.89 -6.07 3.47
CA PHE A 62 -8.48 -6.71 4.72
C PHE A 62 -7.53 -5.78 5.47
N SER A 63 -7.86 -5.46 6.72
CA SER A 63 -7.09 -4.53 7.54
C SER A 63 -6.99 -4.97 8.99
N PRO A 64 -5.92 -4.59 9.72
CA PRO A 64 -5.84 -4.85 11.14
C PRO A 64 -6.80 -3.94 11.92
N ASN A 65 -7.17 -4.37 13.11
CA ASN A 65 -7.87 -3.53 14.09
C ASN A 65 -6.88 -2.58 14.79
N ALA A 66 -6.37 -1.60 14.05
CA ALA A 66 -5.40 -0.63 14.54
C ALA A 66 -5.64 0.74 13.90
N GLU A 67 -5.31 1.81 14.61
CA GLU A 67 -5.53 3.20 14.14
C GLU A 67 -4.90 3.46 12.77
N TRP A 68 -3.65 3.04 12.56
CA TRP A 68 -2.96 3.21 11.29
C TRP A 68 -3.65 2.46 10.14
N GLY A 69 -4.20 1.27 10.43
CA GLY A 69 -4.99 0.49 9.48
C GLY A 69 -6.29 1.21 9.11
N HIS A 70 -7.01 1.74 10.09
CA HIS A 70 -8.24 2.51 9.86
C HIS A 70 -7.99 3.77 9.01
N ARG A 71 -6.89 4.49 9.24
CA ARG A 71 -6.51 5.66 8.43
C ARG A 71 -6.22 5.26 6.97
N ALA A 72 -5.44 4.21 6.75
CA ALA A 72 -5.16 3.69 5.41
C ALA A 72 -6.44 3.21 4.69
N VAL A 73 -7.34 2.51 5.39
CA VAL A 73 -8.66 2.12 4.85
C VAL A 73 -9.47 3.34 4.43
N SER A 74 -9.54 4.36 5.29
CA SER A 74 -10.30 5.58 5.02
C SER A 74 -9.77 6.31 3.79
N ALA A 75 -8.45 6.40 3.65
CA ALA A 75 -7.79 7.01 2.50
C ALA A 75 -8.04 6.23 1.20
N PHE A 76 -7.90 4.90 1.25
CA PHE A 76 -8.22 4.03 0.12
C PHE A 76 -9.67 4.17 -0.30
N LYS A 77 -10.62 4.05 0.64
CA LYS A 77 -12.05 4.16 0.37
C LYS A 77 -12.41 5.49 -0.28
N LYS A 78 -11.94 6.60 0.30
CA LYS A 78 -12.20 7.93 -0.24
C LYS A 78 -11.74 8.03 -1.69
N GLN A 79 -10.50 7.63 -1.97
CA GLN A 79 -9.93 7.67 -3.33
C GLN A 79 -10.65 6.72 -4.29
N TRP A 80 -10.95 5.50 -3.83
CA TRP A 80 -11.62 4.46 -4.62
C TRP A 80 -13.02 4.88 -5.07
N LEU A 81 -13.84 5.34 -4.11
CA LEU A 81 -15.21 5.77 -4.36
C LEU A 81 -15.28 7.03 -5.24
N THR A 82 -14.37 8.00 -5.01
CA THR A 82 -14.30 9.22 -5.83
C THR A 82 -14.01 8.92 -7.31
N GLN A 83 -13.30 7.82 -7.60
CA GLN A 83 -13.03 7.38 -8.98
C GLN A 83 -14.08 6.41 -9.54
N GLY A 84 -15.22 6.21 -8.86
CA GLY A 84 -16.31 5.35 -9.29
C GLY A 84 -16.11 3.87 -9.00
N GLY A 85 -15.19 3.52 -8.10
CA GLY A 85 -15.01 2.15 -7.60
C GLY A 85 -16.11 1.76 -6.61
N VAL A 86 -16.29 0.45 -6.45
CA VAL A 86 -17.26 -0.16 -5.51
C VAL A 86 -16.47 -0.94 -4.46
N LEU A 87 -16.81 -0.73 -3.19
CA LEU A 87 -16.33 -1.56 -2.11
C LEU A 87 -17.36 -2.63 -1.79
N LEU A 88 -17.03 -3.90 -2.06
CA LEU A 88 -17.92 -5.03 -1.84
C LEU A 88 -17.96 -5.50 -0.40
N SER A 89 -16.81 -5.51 0.27
CA SER A 89 -16.67 -5.93 1.66
C SER A 89 -15.41 -5.37 2.30
N GLN A 90 -15.44 -5.28 3.63
CA GLN A 90 -14.27 -5.01 4.46
C GLN A 90 -14.22 -6.01 5.59
N ALA A 91 -13.10 -6.67 5.76
CA ALA A 91 -12.82 -7.53 6.90
C ALA A 91 -11.74 -6.92 7.78
N ILE A 92 -11.98 -6.91 9.08
CA ILE A 92 -11.01 -6.48 10.08
C ILE A 92 -10.49 -7.75 10.74
N TYR A 93 -9.18 -7.94 10.72
CA TYR A 93 -8.54 -9.09 11.34
C TYR A 93 -7.80 -8.69 12.62
N ASN A 94 -7.68 -9.66 13.54
CA ASN A 94 -6.88 -9.49 14.75
C ASN A 94 -5.42 -9.89 14.49
N GLU A 95 -4.46 -9.02 14.84
CA GLU A 95 -3.03 -9.28 14.65
C GLU A 95 -2.49 -10.41 15.56
N ASP A 96 -3.21 -10.81 16.60
CA ASP A 96 -2.81 -11.92 17.50
C ASP A 96 -3.17 -13.30 16.94
N GLU A 97 -4.03 -13.37 15.93
CA GLU A 97 -4.45 -14.61 15.29
C GLU A 97 -3.43 -15.08 14.23
N HIS A 98 -3.48 -16.38 13.93
CA HIS A 98 -2.65 -17.02 12.89
C HIS A 98 -3.50 -17.66 11.78
N ASP A 99 -4.73 -18.05 12.10
CA ASP A 99 -5.71 -18.56 11.15
C ASP A 99 -6.78 -17.47 10.91
N TYR A 100 -6.86 -17.02 9.68
CA TYR A 100 -7.77 -15.97 9.24
C TYR A 100 -8.96 -16.51 8.46
N SER A 101 -9.20 -17.83 8.48
CA SER A 101 -10.31 -18.48 7.77
C SER A 101 -11.66 -17.88 8.14
N SER A 102 -11.85 -17.53 9.44
CA SER A 102 -13.09 -16.94 9.96
C SER A 102 -13.42 -15.57 9.34
N VAL A 103 -12.43 -14.79 8.98
CA VAL A 103 -12.60 -13.47 8.33
C VAL A 103 -12.50 -13.54 6.80
N ILE A 104 -11.85 -14.57 6.24
CA ILE A 104 -11.66 -14.72 4.81
C ILE A 104 -12.89 -15.35 4.15
N THR A 105 -13.41 -16.45 4.72
CA THR A 105 -14.51 -17.23 4.11
C THR A 105 -15.80 -16.44 3.90
N PRO A 106 -16.23 -15.53 4.82
CA PRO A 106 -17.41 -14.71 4.59
C PRO A 106 -17.24 -13.70 3.45
N VAL A 107 -16.03 -13.08 3.32
CA VAL A 107 -15.74 -12.10 2.27
C VAL A 107 -15.86 -12.72 0.88
N PHE A 108 -15.50 -13.98 0.75
CA PHE A 108 -15.55 -14.72 -0.52
C PHE A 108 -16.86 -15.52 -0.73
N ASP A 109 -17.82 -15.41 0.17
CA ASP A 109 -19.10 -16.15 0.15
C ASP A 109 -18.92 -17.70 0.09
N LEU A 110 -17.81 -18.21 0.60
CA LEU A 110 -17.55 -19.67 0.58
C LEU A 110 -18.53 -20.42 1.46
N SER A 111 -18.86 -19.88 2.64
CA SER A 111 -19.86 -20.47 3.53
C SER A 111 -21.25 -20.55 2.89
N LEU A 112 -21.62 -19.57 2.06
CA LEU A 112 -22.89 -19.62 1.31
C LEU A 112 -22.85 -20.69 0.22
N SER A 113 -21.70 -20.93 -0.39
CA SER A 113 -21.53 -22.02 -1.36
C SER A 113 -21.70 -23.39 -0.69
N GLU A 114 -21.13 -23.57 0.49
CA GLU A 114 -21.27 -24.79 1.31
C GLU A 114 -22.72 -24.99 1.78
N GLN A 115 -23.38 -23.95 2.26
CA GLN A 115 -24.79 -24.01 2.67
C GLN A 115 -25.71 -24.41 1.52
N ARG A 116 -25.47 -23.85 0.31
CA ARG A 116 -26.25 -24.26 -0.90
C ARG A 116 -26.04 -25.72 -1.23
N TYR A 117 -24.83 -26.23 -1.14
CA TYR A 117 -24.52 -27.63 -1.35
C TYR A 117 -25.22 -28.52 -0.34
N GLU A 118 -25.15 -28.21 0.95
CA GLU A 118 -25.82 -29.00 2.00
C GLU A 118 -27.36 -28.99 1.84
N SER A 119 -27.93 -27.85 1.42
CA SER A 119 -29.35 -27.76 1.11
C SER A 119 -29.73 -28.64 -0.08
N LEU A 120 -28.94 -28.62 -1.14
CA LEU A 120 -29.15 -29.47 -2.32
C LEU A 120 -29.03 -30.94 -1.97
N LYS A 121 -28.03 -31.33 -1.20
CA LYS A 121 -27.81 -32.69 -0.73
C LYS A 121 -28.97 -33.24 0.11
N ARG A 122 -29.61 -32.39 0.91
CA ARG A 122 -30.80 -32.78 1.68
C ARG A 122 -32.03 -32.98 0.79
N THR A 123 -32.11 -32.24 -0.32
CA THR A 123 -33.27 -32.32 -1.26
C THR A 123 -33.13 -33.48 -2.23
N LEU A 124 -31.91 -33.88 -2.56
CA LEU A 124 -31.66 -34.99 -3.49
C LEU A 124 -31.60 -36.30 -2.71
N THR A 125 -32.33 -37.32 -3.22
CA THR A 125 -32.35 -38.68 -2.66
C THR A 125 -30.91 -39.26 -2.69
N ALA A 126 -30.55 -40.06 -1.69
CA ALA A 126 -29.21 -40.55 -1.35
C ALA A 126 -28.43 -41.33 -2.45
N ALA A 127 -28.95 -41.46 -3.65
CA ALA A 127 -28.34 -42.24 -4.75
C ALA A 127 -27.42 -41.42 -5.65
N ILE A 128 -27.37 -40.06 -5.51
CA ILE A 128 -26.60 -39.21 -6.40
C ILE A 128 -25.31 -38.76 -5.67
N LYS A 129 -24.17 -39.24 -6.14
CA LYS A 129 -22.86 -38.74 -5.71
C LYS A 129 -22.63 -37.36 -6.35
N ILE A 130 -22.74 -36.29 -5.56
CA ILE A 130 -22.46 -34.94 -6.03
C ILE A 130 -21.00 -34.64 -5.71
N ASP A 131 -20.23 -34.36 -6.73
CA ASP A 131 -18.90 -33.78 -6.56
C ASP A 131 -19.04 -32.28 -6.32
N PHE A 132 -18.54 -31.80 -5.18
CA PHE A 132 -18.69 -30.41 -4.74
C PHE A 132 -17.34 -29.76 -4.55
N ASP A 133 -17.14 -28.66 -5.26
CA ASP A 133 -16.01 -27.75 -5.07
C ASP A 133 -16.56 -26.35 -4.69
N PRO A 134 -16.24 -25.85 -3.48
CA PRO A 134 -16.70 -24.53 -3.05
C PRO A 134 -16.23 -23.44 -4.02
N ARG A 135 -17.16 -22.60 -4.46
CA ARG A 135 -16.85 -21.50 -5.38
C ARG A 135 -17.00 -20.17 -4.66
N ARG A 136 -15.94 -19.36 -4.73
CA ARG A 136 -16.00 -17.97 -4.27
C ARG A 136 -16.94 -17.15 -5.15
N ARG A 137 -17.43 -16.02 -4.64
CA ARG A 137 -18.09 -15.00 -5.45
C ARG A 137 -17.16 -14.49 -6.55
N GLN A 138 -17.70 -14.22 -7.74
CA GLN A 138 -16.93 -13.89 -8.94
C GLN A 138 -16.85 -12.38 -9.23
N ASP A 139 -17.54 -11.57 -8.46
CA ASP A 139 -17.67 -10.13 -8.66
C ASP A 139 -16.54 -9.30 -7.99
N ILE A 140 -15.52 -9.94 -7.40
CA ILE A 140 -14.36 -9.27 -6.83
C ILE A 140 -13.28 -9.13 -7.91
N ASP A 141 -12.78 -7.90 -8.10
CA ASP A 141 -11.68 -7.63 -9.02
C ASP A 141 -10.32 -7.65 -8.30
N ILE A 142 -10.24 -7.12 -7.07
CA ILE A 142 -8.99 -7.03 -6.30
C ILE A 142 -9.21 -7.24 -4.80
N ILE A 143 -8.14 -7.66 -4.14
CA ILE A 143 -8.00 -7.63 -2.68
C ILE A 143 -7.04 -6.50 -2.32
N PHE A 144 -7.48 -5.55 -1.50
CA PHE A 144 -6.59 -4.56 -0.89
C PHE A 144 -6.23 -5.01 0.52
N LEU A 145 -4.94 -5.22 0.76
CA LEU A 145 -4.40 -5.73 2.03
C LEU A 145 -3.61 -4.64 2.76
N ILE A 146 -4.00 -4.34 3.97
CA ILE A 146 -3.24 -3.54 4.91
C ILE A 146 -2.70 -4.48 5.97
N ALA A 147 -1.40 -4.70 6.00
CA ALA A 147 -0.79 -5.67 6.92
C ALA A 147 0.66 -5.30 7.24
N ARG A 148 1.15 -5.73 8.39
CA ARG A 148 2.58 -5.76 8.70
C ARG A 148 3.23 -6.99 8.06
N PRO A 149 4.57 -7.05 7.91
CA PRO A 149 5.25 -8.10 7.12
C PRO A 149 4.89 -9.52 7.57
N LEU A 150 4.86 -9.78 8.87
CA LEU A 150 4.50 -11.09 9.41
C LEU A 150 3.08 -11.49 9.01
N LYS A 151 2.15 -10.55 9.13
CA LYS A 151 0.74 -10.80 8.83
C LYS A 151 0.47 -10.92 7.32
N ALA A 152 1.18 -10.16 6.50
CA ALA A 152 1.12 -10.33 5.05
C ALA A 152 1.56 -11.74 4.63
N ARG A 153 2.66 -12.27 5.22
CA ARG A 153 3.14 -13.63 4.97
C ARG A 153 2.17 -14.72 5.43
N GLN A 154 1.31 -14.44 6.40
CA GLN A 154 0.26 -15.36 6.84
C GLN A 154 -1.01 -15.25 5.97
N LEU A 155 -1.47 -14.04 5.66
CA LEU A 155 -2.71 -13.79 4.94
C LEU A 155 -2.63 -14.16 3.45
N VAL A 156 -1.53 -13.84 2.76
CA VAL A 156 -1.41 -14.08 1.32
C VAL A 156 -1.52 -15.56 0.94
N PRO A 157 -0.88 -16.52 1.63
CA PRO A 157 -1.11 -17.94 1.38
C PRO A 157 -2.54 -18.38 1.71
N GLN A 158 -3.15 -17.85 2.78
CA GLN A 158 -4.51 -18.20 3.17
C GLN A 158 -5.53 -17.69 2.14
N PHE A 159 -5.34 -16.53 1.53
CA PHE A 159 -6.17 -16.11 0.39
C PHE A 159 -6.13 -17.14 -0.74
N LYS A 160 -4.96 -17.66 -1.09
CA LYS A 160 -4.81 -18.70 -2.12
C LYS A 160 -5.49 -20.01 -1.72
N PHE A 161 -5.34 -20.41 -0.47
CA PHE A 161 -6.00 -21.60 0.09
C PHE A 161 -7.52 -21.47 0.01
N HIS A 162 -8.06 -20.29 0.32
CA HIS A 162 -9.50 -20.00 0.23
C HIS A 162 -9.97 -19.59 -1.18
N ARG A 163 -9.42 -20.22 -2.22
CA ARG A 163 -9.88 -20.10 -3.62
C ARG A 163 -9.76 -18.73 -4.26
N SER A 164 -9.00 -17.83 -3.67
CA SER A 164 -8.78 -16.49 -4.24
C SER A 164 -7.41 -16.32 -4.89
N GLY A 165 -6.69 -17.39 -5.20
CA GLY A 165 -5.33 -17.36 -5.75
C GLY A 165 -5.19 -16.67 -7.10
N GLN A 166 -6.29 -16.47 -7.82
CA GLN A 166 -6.32 -15.72 -9.09
C GLN A 166 -6.61 -14.23 -8.91
N LEU A 167 -7.09 -13.81 -7.72
CA LEU A 167 -7.34 -12.40 -7.47
C LEU A 167 -6.02 -11.67 -7.19
N PRO A 168 -5.81 -10.51 -7.84
CA PRO A 168 -4.70 -9.65 -7.49
C PRO A 168 -4.80 -9.20 -6.03
N VAL A 169 -3.71 -9.37 -5.28
CA VAL A 169 -3.58 -8.82 -3.93
C VAL A 169 -2.65 -7.63 -4.00
N ILE A 170 -3.15 -6.47 -3.63
CA ILE A 170 -2.40 -5.22 -3.58
C ILE A 170 -2.26 -4.81 -2.12
N ALA A 171 -1.05 -4.51 -1.67
CA ALA A 171 -0.81 -4.05 -0.31
C ALA A 171 -0.01 -2.75 -0.28
N THR A 172 -0.03 -2.07 0.87
CA THR A 172 0.82 -0.92 1.17
C THR A 172 2.27 -1.36 1.42
N SER A 173 3.21 -0.42 1.42
CA SER A 173 4.64 -0.65 1.75
C SER A 173 4.84 -1.34 3.09
N HIS A 174 3.89 -1.20 4.02
CA HIS A 174 3.92 -1.81 5.35
C HIS A 174 3.93 -3.34 5.31
N ALA A 175 3.50 -3.97 4.21
CA ALA A 175 3.53 -5.42 4.05
C ALA A 175 4.95 -6.00 3.86
N TYR A 176 5.95 -5.15 3.66
CA TYR A 176 7.33 -5.55 3.42
C TYR A 176 8.31 -4.87 4.38
N THR A 177 9.31 -5.61 4.82
CA THR A 177 10.34 -5.09 5.75
C THR A 177 11.28 -4.07 5.13
N GLY A 178 11.39 -4.03 3.79
CA GLY A 178 12.43 -3.27 3.07
C GLY A 178 13.76 -4.03 2.91
N ALA A 179 13.91 -5.17 3.60
CA ALA A 179 15.08 -6.03 3.51
C ALA A 179 14.69 -7.40 2.95
N GLN A 180 15.35 -7.82 1.88
CA GLN A 180 15.03 -9.08 1.21
C GLN A 180 15.37 -10.29 2.10
N ASN A 181 14.39 -11.16 2.29
CA ASN A 181 14.56 -12.47 2.91
C ASN A 181 13.85 -13.53 2.05
N LYS A 182 14.59 -14.14 1.12
CA LYS A 182 14.02 -15.07 0.14
C LYS A 182 13.25 -16.24 0.76
N GLN A 183 13.66 -16.74 1.92
CA GLN A 183 13.01 -17.86 2.59
C GLN A 183 11.63 -17.46 3.15
N GLN A 184 11.56 -16.30 3.79
CA GLN A 184 10.31 -15.81 4.37
C GLN A 184 9.40 -15.13 3.32
N ASP A 185 9.99 -14.47 2.31
CA ASP A 185 9.24 -13.71 1.32
C ASP A 185 8.62 -14.61 0.23
N ILE A 186 8.90 -15.94 0.26
CA ILE A 186 8.22 -16.90 -0.62
C ILE A 186 6.70 -16.88 -0.45
N ASP A 187 6.23 -16.63 0.77
CA ASP A 187 4.81 -16.56 1.11
C ASP A 187 4.13 -15.32 0.48
N LEU A 188 4.91 -14.30 0.14
CA LEU A 188 4.43 -13.09 -0.52
C LEU A 188 4.33 -13.21 -2.05
N ASN A 189 4.70 -14.35 -2.64
CA ASN A 189 4.67 -14.52 -4.10
C ASN A 189 3.32 -14.12 -4.69
N GLY A 190 3.35 -13.25 -5.71
CA GLY A 190 2.16 -12.71 -6.36
C GLY A 190 1.51 -11.53 -5.64
N LEU A 191 2.02 -11.12 -4.47
CA LEU A 191 1.62 -9.87 -3.84
C LEU A 191 2.21 -8.70 -4.62
N TYR A 192 1.40 -7.66 -4.82
CA TYR A 192 1.83 -6.38 -5.36
C TYR A 192 1.90 -5.35 -4.25
N ILE A 193 2.99 -4.60 -4.21
CA ILE A 193 3.16 -3.48 -3.28
C ILE A 193 3.61 -2.23 -4.01
N ASN A 194 3.33 -1.08 -3.43
CA ASN A 194 3.95 0.17 -3.78
C ASN A 194 4.89 0.59 -2.62
N ASP A 195 6.12 0.95 -2.96
CA ASP A 195 7.10 1.36 -1.97
C ASP A 195 8.06 2.41 -2.58
N ILE A 196 8.93 2.95 -1.75
CA ILE A 196 9.93 3.93 -2.17
C ILE A 196 10.98 3.29 -3.09
N PRO A 197 11.54 4.03 -4.06
CA PRO A 197 12.55 3.51 -4.98
C PRO A 197 13.77 2.87 -4.31
N TRP A 198 14.20 3.38 -3.17
CA TRP A 198 15.38 2.88 -2.48
C TRP A 198 15.25 1.47 -1.90
N VAL A 199 14.03 0.98 -1.72
CA VAL A 199 13.77 -0.41 -1.30
C VAL A 199 14.12 -1.42 -2.40
N PHE A 200 14.19 -0.98 -3.66
CA PHE A 200 14.49 -1.82 -4.82
C PHE A 200 15.94 -1.62 -5.27
N PRO A 201 16.85 -2.59 -5.02
CA PRO A 201 18.28 -2.43 -5.30
C PRO A 201 18.58 -2.00 -6.73
N GLU A 202 17.87 -2.58 -7.72
CA GLU A 202 18.03 -2.27 -9.14
C GLU A 202 17.69 -0.81 -9.49
N VAL A 203 16.80 -0.18 -8.72
CA VAL A 203 16.44 1.23 -8.88
C VAL A 203 17.35 2.12 -8.03
N ALA A 204 17.61 1.73 -6.79
CA ALA A 204 18.36 2.49 -5.80
C ALA A 204 19.81 2.73 -6.18
N HIS A 205 20.46 1.78 -6.86
CA HIS A 205 21.89 1.89 -7.25
C HIS A 205 22.19 3.07 -8.17
N ASN A 206 21.19 3.63 -8.85
CA ASN A 206 21.33 4.81 -9.69
C ASN A 206 21.35 6.12 -8.88
N ASP A 207 21.02 6.10 -7.58
CA ASP A 207 20.99 7.27 -6.72
C ASP A 207 22.35 7.45 -6.01
N LEU A 208 22.95 8.64 -6.16
CA LEU A 208 24.24 8.97 -5.56
C LEU A 208 24.17 8.99 -4.02
N ALA A 209 23.09 9.54 -3.45
CA ALA A 209 22.90 9.58 -2.01
C ALA A 209 22.75 8.17 -1.42
N TYR A 210 21.99 7.28 -2.08
CA TYR A 210 21.91 5.87 -1.69
C TYR A 210 23.29 5.23 -1.63
N ARG A 211 24.09 5.39 -2.69
CA ARG A 211 25.45 4.81 -2.76
C ARG A 211 26.37 5.35 -1.68
N ALA A 212 26.32 6.67 -1.43
CA ALA A 212 27.14 7.33 -0.43
C ALA A 212 26.81 6.84 1.00
N ILE A 213 25.52 6.77 1.35
CA ILE A 213 25.08 6.29 2.67
C ILE A 213 25.37 4.80 2.83
N LYS A 214 25.07 4.00 1.80
CA LYS A 214 25.34 2.56 1.84
C LYS A 214 26.83 2.23 1.98
N LYS A 215 27.72 3.05 1.41
CA LYS A 215 29.18 2.89 1.54
C LYS A 215 29.64 3.03 2.99
N GLN A 216 28.97 3.85 3.80
CA GLN A 216 29.27 4.00 5.23
C GLN A 216 28.80 2.79 6.05
N GLN A 217 28.00 1.90 5.46
CA GLN A 217 27.49 0.66 6.04
C GLN A 217 26.91 0.83 7.46
N PRO A 218 25.96 1.76 7.67
CA PRO A 218 25.34 1.87 8.99
C PRO A 218 24.59 0.55 9.27
N PRO A 219 24.71 -0.04 10.49
CA PRO A 219 24.12 -1.33 10.82
C PRO A 219 22.60 -1.38 10.59
N THR A 220 21.95 -0.23 10.72
CA THR A 220 20.49 -0.08 10.60
C THR A 220 20.02 0.24 9.18
N PHE A 221 20.92 0.35 8.19
CA PHE A 221 20.58 0.84 6.86
C PHE A 221 19.38 0.11 6.24
N ASN A 222 19.43 -1.22 6.20
CA ASN A 222 18.36 -2.02 5.60
C ASN A 222 17.03 -1.91 6.37
N GLN A 223 17.09 -1.78 7.69
CA GLN A 223 15.89 -1.67 8.53
C GLN A 223 15.26 -0.28 8.44
N LEU A 224 16.08 0.77 8.33
CA LEU A 224 15.66 2.16 8.33
C LEU A 224 15.78 2.82 6.95
N ILE A 225 15.85 2.03 5.87
CA ILE A 225 16.06 2.52 4.51
C ILE A 225 15.05 3.60 4.11
N ARG A 226 13.80 3.47 4.56
CA ARG A 226 12.75 4.46 4.28
C ARG A 226 13.00 5.79 4.99
N LEU A 227 13.57 5.76 6.20
CA LEU A 227 13.93 6.97 6.94
C LEU A 227 15.19 7.64 6.36
N TYR A 228 16.18 6.85 5.92
CA TYR A 228 17.32 7.39 5.19
C TYR A 228 16.91 8.07 3.88
N ALA A 229 15.98 7.45 3.14
CA ALA A 229 15.42 8.04 1.93
C ALA A 229 14.64 9.32 2.21
N LEU A 230 13.84 9.35 3.29
CA LEU A 230 13.13 10.55 3.74
C LEU A 230 14.10 11.69 4.05
N GLY A 231 15.18 11.41 4.78
CA GLY A 231 16.22 12.41 5.10
C GLY A 231 16.95 12.93 3.85
N ALA A 232 17.27 12.05 2.90
CA ALA A 232 17.89 12.44 1.64
C ALA A 232 16.97 13.36 0.80
N ASP A 233 15.69 13.06 0.76
CA ASP A 233 14.73 13.90 0.04
C ASP A 233 14.39 15.18 0.78
N ALA A 234 14.35 15.17 2.11
CA ALA A 234 14.21 16.39 2.90
C ALA A 234 15.33 17.39 2.59
N TYR A 235 16.57 16.90 2.47
CA TYR A 235 17.71 17.74 2.07
C TYR A 235 17.57 18.26 0.63
N ARG A 236 17.15 17.43 -0.33
CA ARG A 236 16.89 17.86 -1.72
C ARG A 236 15.80 18.93 -1.77
N LEU A 237 14.70 18.68 -1.06
CA LEU A 237 13.58 19.62 -1.00
C LEU A 237 13.97 20.96 -0.40
N ALA A 238 14.83 21.00 0.62
CA ALA A 238 15.29 22.24 1.23
C ALA A 238 15.92 23.21 0.19
N THR A 239 16.53 22.67 -0.88
CA THR A 239 17.14 23.46 -1.95
C THR A 239 16.23 23.69 -3.16
N GLN A 240 15.16 22.92 -3.32
CA GLN A 240 14.33 22.90 -4.53
C GLN A 240 12.86 23.21 -4.28
N ILE A 241 12.45 23.42 -3.03
CA ILE A 241 11.04 23.57 -2.66
C ILE A 241 10.38 24.75 -3.36
N ASN A 242 11.10 25.88 -3.50
CA ASN A 242 10.59 27.05 -4.18
C ASN A 242 10.31 26.78 -5.67
N LEU A 243 11.16 25.96 -6.32
CA LEU A 243 10.92 25.56 -7.70
C LEU A 243 9.72 24.62 -7.79
N LEU A 244 9.64 23.64 -6.88
CA LEU A 244 8.56 22.66 -6.86
C LEU A 244 7.19 23.28 -6.58
N SER A 245 7.14 24.38 -5.82
CA SER A 245 5.92 25.12 -5.48
C SER A 245 5.40 26.05 -6.60
N LEU A 246 6.17 26.25 -7.69
CA LEU A 246 5.74 27.10 -8.80
C LEU A 246 4.58 26.52 -9.62
N SER A 247 4.45 25.20 -9.66
CA SER A 247 3.37 24.52 -10.37
C SER A 247 3.13 23.12 -9.80
N SER A 248 1.86 22.74 -9.68
CA SER A 248 1.45 21.38 -9.29
C SER A 248 1.92 20.28 -10.27
N ASP A 249 2.27 20.65 -11.50
CA ASP A 249 2.79 19.73 -12.52
C ASP A 249 4.32 19.51 -12.39
N MET A 250 4.98 20.36 -11.63
CA MET A 250 6.42 20.19 -11.37
C MET A 250 6.67 18.95 -10.51
N ASN A 251 7.64 18.16 -10.93
CA ASN A 251 7.99 16.92 -10.24
C ASN A 251 9.50 16.79 -10.10
N ILE A 252 9.95 16.30 -8.94
CA ILE A 252 11.36 16.01 -8.66
C ILE A 252 11.50 14.52 -8.39
N LYS A 253 12.46 13.88 -9.06
CA LYS A 253 12.80 12.48 -8.80
C LYS A 253 13.56 12.38 -7.48
N GLY A 254 12.93 11.79 -6.49
CA GLY A 254 13.47 11.59 -5.16
C GLY A 254 13.81 10.14 -4.82
N ALA A 255 14.36 9.97 -3.65
CA ALA A 255 14.64 8.68 -3.00
C ALA A 255 13.35 7.98 -2.55
N THR A 256 12.35 8.79 -2.15
CA THR A 256 11.05 8.32 -1.66
C THR A 256 9.98 8.22 -2.77
N GLY A 257 10.30 8.61 -3.99
CA GLY A 257 9.37 8.57 -5.12
C GLY A 257 9.52 9.78 -6.05
N LEU A 258 8.55 9.96 -6.92
CA LEU A 258 8.42 11.20 -7.67
C LEU A 258 7.62 12.19 -6.83
N LEU A 259 8.26 13.31 -6.49
CA LEU A 259 7.77 14.29 -5.53
C LEU A 259 7.08 15.45 -6.25
N SER A 260 5.92 15.85 -5.76
CA SER A 260 5.19 17.06 -6.18
C SER A 260 4.59 17.76 -4.96
N VAL A 261 4.31 19.04 -5.06
CA VAL A 261 3.63 19.81 -4.00
C VAL A 261 2.20 20.11 -4.44
N ASP A 262 1.24 19.92 -3.55
CA ASP A 262 -0.14 20.37 -3.78
C ASP A 262 -0.38 21.79 -3.23
N ASP A 263 -1.54 22.37 -3.56
CA ASP A 263 -1.93 23.74 -3.18
C ASP A 263 -1.99 23.95 -1.65
N ARG A 264 -1.96 22.89 -0.85
CA ARG A 264 -1.97 22.96 0.62
C ARG A 264 -0.60 22.82 1.23
N GLY A 265 0.46 22.72 0.41
CA GLY A 265 1.82 22.49 0.87
C GLY A 265 2.14 21.03 1.25
N TYR A 266 1.27 20.06 0.91
CA TYR A 266 1.60 18.66 1.08
C TYR A 266 2.51 18.17 -0.05
N ILE A 267 3.61 17.54 0.33
CA ILE A 267 4.53 16.89 -0.62
C ILE A 267 4.04 15.48 -0.89
N ASN A 268 3.42 15.32 -2.05
CA ASN A 268 2.92 14.04 -2.52
C ASN A 268 4.05 13.20 -3.09
N ARG A 269 3.94 11.88 -2.95
CA ARG A 269 4.92 10.90 -3.42
C ARG A 269 4.27 9.92 -4.38
N ARG A 270 4.75 9.81 -5.60
CA ARG A 270 4.38 8.73 -6.50
C ARG A 270 5.38 7.60 -6.35
N LEU A 271 4.92 6.49 -5.75
CA LEU A 271 5.72 5.35 -5.35
C LEU A 271 6.05 4.42 -6.53
N GLN A 272 7.07 3.60 -6.35
CA GLN A 272 7.45 2.52 -7.26
C GLN A 272 6.62 1.28 -6.98
N TRP A 273 6.08 0.66 -8.03
CA TRP A 273 5.38 -0.63 -7.93
C TRP A 273 6.34 -1.80 -8.04
N ALA A 274 6.04 -2.86 -7.30
CA ALA A 274 6.79 -4.09 -7.28
C ALA A 274 5.90 -5.31 -7.02
N THR A 275 6.40 -6.49 -7.33
CA THR A 275 5.77 -7.76 -7.01
C THR A 275 6.79 -8.76 -6.50
N PHE A 276 6.32 -9.79 -5.80
CA PHE A 276 7.16 -10.88 -5.32
C PHE A 276 7.13 -12.05 -6.28
N VAL A 277 8.31 -12.50 -6.70
CA VAL A 277 8.50 -13.65 -7.58
C VAL A 277 9.58 -14.55 -7.00
N ARG A 278 9.23 -15.78 -6.63
CA ARG A 278 10.14 -16.78 -6.04
C ARG A 278 10.87 -16.24 -4.79
N GLY A 279 10.13 -15.55 -3.93
CA GLY A 279 10.66 -14.94 -2.70
C GLY A 279 11.59 -13.75 -2.92
N LYS A 280 11.60 -13.16 -4.10
CA LYS A 280 12.35 -11.94 -4.42
C LYS A 280 11.39 -10.85 -4.84
N ILE A 281 11.60 -9.66 -4.31
CA ILE A 281 10.89 -8.48 -4.77
C ILE A 281 11.49 -8.00 -6.08
N LYS A 282 10.64 -7.62 -7.04
CA LYS A 282 11.02 -7.07 -8.34
C LYS A 282 10.24 -5.79 -8.61
N ALA A 283 10.95 -4.71 -8.85
CA ALA A 283 10.34 -3.48 -9.33
C ALA A 283 9.68 -3.71 -10.71
N LEU A 284 8.57 -3.04 -10.97
CA LEU A 284 7.90 -3.05 -12.26
C LEU A 284 8.43 -1.89 -13.12
N ASP A 285 8.70 -2.16 -14.40
CA ASP A 285 9.37 -1.22 -15.32
C ASP A 285 8.57 0.06 -15.57
N ASN A 286 7.24 0.03 -15.36
CA ASN A 286 6.39 1.20 -15.52
C ASN A 286 5.70 1.55 -14.18
N PRO A 287 6.24 2.50 -13.42
CA PRO A 287 5.61 2.93 -12.18
C PRO A 287 4.21 3.53 -12.35
N SER A 288 3.90 4.05 -13.54
CA SER A 288 2.57 4.55 -13.87
C SER A 288 1.62 3.45 -14.34
N ALA A 289 2.15 2.33 -14.78
CA ALA A 289 1.36 1.25 -15.37
C ALA A 289 0.87 0.21 -14.35
N GLY A 290 1.28 0.23 -13.08
CA GLY A 290 0.91 -0.80 -12.10
C GLY A 290 1.00 -2.23 -12.66
N PRO A 291 0.73 -3.25 -11.90
CA PRO A 291 0.83 -4.63 -12.37
C PRO A 291 -0.15 -4.91 -13.52
N SER A 292 0.34 -5.47 -14.62
CA SER A 292 -0.54 -6.11 -15.60
C SER A 292 -0.86 -7.51 -15.07
N PHE A 293 -2.08 -7.69 -14.60
CA PHE A 293 -2.56 -9.00 -14.23
C PHE A 293 -3.09 -9.73 -15.46
N PRO A 294 -2.96 -11.06 -15.56
CA PRO A 294 -3.60 -11.79 -16.61
C PRO A 294 -5.10 -11.48 -16.57
N LYS A 295 -5.66 -11.04 -17.69
CA LYS A 295 -7.10 -10.92 -17.86
C LYS A 295 -7.69 -12.32 -17.68
N GLN A 296 -8.72 -12.43 -16.82
CA GLN A 296 -9.51 -13.64 -16.67
C GLN A 296 -10.26 -13.96 -17.96
#